data_50c2664b93ce29b4a46906df688f9162
#
_entry.id   50c2664b93ce29b4a46906df688f9162
#
_cell.length_a   1.000
_cell.length_b   1.000
_cell.length_c   1.000
_cell.angle_alpha   90.00
_cell.angle_beta   90.00
_cell.angle_gamma   90.00
#
_symmetry.space_group_name_H-M   'P 1'
#
loop_
_entity.id
_entity.type
_entity.pdbx_description
1 polymer ?
#
loop_
_entity_poly.entity_id
_entity_poly.type
_entity_poly.pdbx_seq_one_letter_code
_entity_poly.pdbx_strand_id
1 'polypeptide(L)'
;MNISKIVYAVLTAGVLLTVVPSCNKDDNNDVNNKVNSNETYSFENEDAISKAKIAGKVAPEIIPWSETYNDFLVKVGSFSSKIATAIGCEQSKNTAVSPLSVFMAMSMAAECAGGETREEILNMLGISYEELSTNIQELCYECNRILGYYDEEDKDKAKNMIKCVNSLWIKDGANVKESGIESLTTNYYSDVFKMDFLNSNVNELVTSYIKNETRGFLAPNLELEPSTLIMLMNVVYLKEVWNEYGENLGLTDQKYDFQNYDKTKTSTKLLRGDYNSGKALVTEKYRKFYTSTNSGLDLTFYVPNEGYSVDDIYNTDVLDDKTSYVYSDSENRYHTRCIFPEFSASYDSDIKEIIKSLGIKSLFGGCDFSNLTDQDVFCGQIQHVTKLEVKKEGIEGAAVTAVMMMESAGPAREELKDVYEDFVVDKNFVYVLSRYNIPLFTGVVKKIEL
;
A
#
# COMPACT_ATOMS: atom_id res chain seq x y z
N MET A 1 -4.35 47.75 -4.51
CA MET A 1 -5.14 46.52 -4.62
C MET A 1 -4.12 45.39 -4.58
N ASN A 2 -3.83 44.88 -3.36
CA ASN A 2 -2.86 43.81 -3.17
C ASN A 2 -3.49 42.51 -3.59
N ILE A 3 -2.97 41.93 -4.65
CA ILE A 3 -3.31 40.57 -5.02
C ILE A 3 -2.51 39.68 -4.06
N SER A 4 -3.17 39.16 -3.03
CA SER A 4 -2.61 38.12 -2.17
C SER A 4 -2.29 36.92 -3.07
N LYS A 5 -1.01 36.58 -3.16
CA LYS A 5 -0.54 35.38 -3.85
C LYS A 5 -1.01 34.16 -3.05
N ILE A 6 -2.09 33.55 -3.49
CA ILE A 6 -2.57 32.28 -2.97
C ILE A 6 -1.58 31.21 -3.44
N VAL A 7 -1.03 30.48 -2.51
CA VAL A 7 -0.02 29.46 -2.79
C VAL A 7 -0.57 28.08 -2.43
N TYR A 8 -0.41 27.14 -3.33
CA TYR A 8 -0.96 25.77 -3.23
C TYR A 8 0.01 24.81 -2.56
N ALA A 9 -0.49 24.02 -1.62
CA ALA A 9 0.18 22.80 -1.17
C ALA A 9 -0.48 21.59 -1.83
N VAL A 10 0.30 20.76 -2.48
CA VAL A 10 -0.19 19.52 -3.09
C VAL A 10 0.27 18.36 -2.24
N LEU A 11 -0.70 17.63 -1.68
CA LEU A 11 -0.45 16.36 -1.01
C LEU A 11 -0.64 15.25 -2.01
N THR A 12 0.42 14.54 -2.34
CA THR A 12 0.34 13.33 -3.16
C THR A 12 0.61 12.14 -2.27
N ALA A 13 -0.41 11.36 -2.00
CA ALA A 13 -0.22 10.06 -1.39
C ALA A 13 0.11 9.07 -2.52
N GLY A 14 1.24 8.45 -2.45
CA GLY A 14 1.86 7.54 -3.41
C GLY A 14 0.98 6.99 -4.52
N VAL A 15 1.33 7.18 -5.68
CA VAL A 15 1.04 7.44 -6.85
C VAL A 15 1.11 6.97 -8.11
N LEU A 16 0.52 6.87 -9.08
CA LEU A 16 0.40 7.24 -10.40
C LEU A 16 -0.05 6.26 -11.36
N LEU A 17 -0.23 6.63 -12.48
CA LEU A 17 -0.81 6.35 -13.60
C LEU A 17 -0.16 5.90 -14.80
N THR A 18 -0.71 5.07 -15.65
CA THR A 18 -0.44 5.02 -17.08
C THR A 18 -1.64 5.42 -17.91
N VAL A 19 -1.43 6.30 -18.87
CA VAL A 19 -2.31 6.43 -20.03
C VAL A 19 -1.89 5.40 -21.05
N VAL A 20 -2.79 4.52 -21.43
CA VAL A 20 -2.60 3.63 -22.56
C VAL A 20 -2.81 4.48 -23.82
N PRO A 21 -1.84 4.57 -24.73
CA PRO A 21 -2.10 5.19 -26.03
C PRO A 21 -3.11 4.33 -26.78
N SER A 22 -4.14 4.96 -27.31
CA SER A 22 -5.04 4.35 -28.27
C SER A 22 -4.20 3.93 -29.49
N CYS A 23 -3.91 2.65 -29.61
CA CYS A 23 -3.29 2.09 -30.80
C CYS A 23 -4.32 1.92 -31.88
N ASN A 24 -4.20 2.72 -32.91
CA ASN A 24 -4.67 2.33 -34.24
C ASN A 24 -3.66 1.34 -34.84
N LYS A 25 -4.20 0.18 -35.12
CA LYS A 25 -3.90 -0.84 -36.14
C LYS A 25 -2.48 -1.03 -36.72
N ASP A 26 -2.24 -2.34 -36.76
CA ASP A 26 -1.42 -3.10 -37.68
C ASP A 26 0.10 -3.09 -37.43
N ASP A 27 0.55 -4.16 -36.74
CA ASP A 27 1.51 -5.08 -37.38
C ASP A 27 1.75 -6.32 -36.48
N ASN A 28 1.54 -7.49 -37.09
CA ASN A 28 1.94 -8.78 -36.57
C ASN A 28 3.47 -8.84 -36.41
N ASN A 29 3.93 -8.99 -35.21
CA ASN A 29 5.19 -9.65 -34.93
C ASN A 29 5.12 -10.36 -33.58
N ASP A 30 5.05 -11.69 -33.65
CA ASP A 30 5.35 -12.60 -32.56
C ASP A 30 6.74 -12.30 -31.99
N VAL A 31 6.80 -11.63 -30.86
CA VAL A 31 8.00 -11.57 -30.03
C VAL A 31 7.69 -12.30 -28.74
N ASN A 32 8.13 -13.54 -28.68
CA ASN A 32 8.30 -14.29 -27.45
C ASN A 32 9.21 -13.52 -26.49
N ASN A 33 8.65 -12.62 -25.69
CA ASN A 33 9.35 -12.04 -24.57
C ASN A 33 9.33 -13.03 -23.38
N LYS A 34 10.32 -13.89 -23.36
CA LYS A 34 10.79 -14.47 -22.09
C LYS A 34 11.25 -13.30 -21.25
N VAL A 35 10.46 -12.94 -20.24
CA VAL A 35 10.91 -12.03 -19.19
C VAL A 35 12.04 -12.73 -18.45
N ASN A 36 13.26 -12.31 -18.72
CA ASN A 36 14.44 -12.71 -17.96
C ASN A 36 14.34 -12.09 -16.57
N SER A 37 14.16 -12.90 -15.55
CA SER A 37 14.07 -12.51 -14.13
C SER A 37 15.38 -11.93 -13.54
N ASN A 38 16.34 -11.55 -14.36
CA ASN A 38 17.67 -11.06 -13.99
C ASN A 38 18.00 -9.66 -14.55
N GLU A 39 17.02 -8.88 -15.00
CA GLU A 39 17.31 -7.51 -15.42
C GLU A 39 17.44 -6.62 -14.17
N THR A 40 18.64 -6.12 -13.94
CA THR A 40 18.92 -5.09 -12.94
C THR A 40 18.24 -3.80 -13.40
N TYR A 41 17.34 -3.23 -12.59
CA TYR A 41 16.71 -1.97 -12.91
C TYR A 41 17.76 -0.86 -13.08
N SER A 42 17.67 -0.08 -14.16
CA SER A 42 18.53 1.07 -14.39
C SER A 42 17.86 2.33 -13.84
N PHE A 43 18.49 2.95 -12.85
CA PHE A 43 17.99 4.19 -12.23
C PHE A 43 18.04 5.36 -13.21
N GLU A 44 16.99 6.19 -13.18
CA GLU A 44 16.82 7.32 -14.10
C GLU A 44 17.05 8.66 -13.36
N ASN A 45 17.66 9.64 -14.03
CA ASN A 45 17.85 11.01 -13.51
C ASN A 45 18.52 11.12 -12.12
N GLU A 46 19.34 10.13 -11.70
CA GLU A 46 19.96 10.10 -10.37
C GLU A 46 20.73 11.36 -10.02
N ASP A 47 21.52 11.89 -10.95
CA ASP A 47 22.30 13.13 -10.77
C ASP A 47 21.41 14.35 -10.49
N ALA A 48 20.27 14.45 -11.19
CA ALA A 48 19.34 15.57 -11.02
C ALA A 48 18.56 15.44 -9.70
N ILE A 49 18.12 14.23 -9.36
CA ILE A 49 17.47 13.92 -8.08
C ILE A 49 18.42 14.20 -6.92
N SER A 50 19.67 13.76 -7.01
CA SER A 50 20.69 13.98 -5.99
C SER A 50 21.00 15.48 -5.78
N LYS A 51 21.04 16.27 -6.86
CA LYS A 51 21.25 17.73 -6.78
C LYS A 51 20.05 18.47 -6.18
N ALA A 52 18.84 17.99 -6.40
CA ALA A 52 17.63 18.58 -5.81
C ALA A 52 17.50 18.25 -4.31
N LYS A 53 18.13 17.19 -3.84
CA LYS A 53 18.05 16.72 -2.44
C LYS A 53 18.83 17.65 -1.51
N ILE A 54 18.16 18.25 -0.53
CA ILE A 54 18.76 19.18 0.45
C ILE A 54 18.88 18.60 1.86
N ALA A 55 18.06 17.59 2.18
CA ALA A 55 18.18 16.82 3.42
C ALA A 55 17.75 15.38 3.17
N GLY A 56 18.25 14.45 3.95
CA GLY A 56 17.93 13.03 3.84
C GLY A 56 17.36 12.47 5.13
N LYS A 57 16.71 11.34 5.01
CA LYS A 57 16.23 10.58 6.15
C LYS A 57 17.34 10.30 7.15
N VAL A 58 17.01 10.46 8.43
CA VAL A 58 17.92 10.19 9.55
C VAL A 58 17.57 8.81 10.12
N ALA A 59 18.50 7.86 9.96
CA ALA A 59 18.32 6.54 10.58
C ALA A 59 18.38 6.66 12.11
N PRO A 60 17.50 5.98 12.86
CA PRO A 60 17.53 6.02 14.31
C PRO A 60 18.80 5.31 14.83
N GLU A 61 19.41 5.85 15.87
CA GLU A 61 20.55 5.23 16.57
C GLU A 61 20.11 3.97 17.35
N ILE A 62 18.87 3.96 17.82
CA ILE A 62 18.23 2.84 18.54
C ILE A 62 16.95 2.50 17.80
N ILE A 63 16.66 1.20 17.68
CA ILE A 63 15.38 0.75 17.09
C ILE A 63 14.24 1.37 17.89
N PRO A 64 13.36 2.14 17.24
CA PRO A 64 12.20 2.74 17.89
C PRO A 64 11.32 1.66 18.52
N TRP A 65 10.88 1.89 19.73
CA TRP A 65 9.97 0.97 20.43
C TRP A 65 9.04 1.76 21.35
N SER A 66 7.76 1.39 21.35
CA SER A 66 6.74 2.00 22.20
C SER A 66 5.80 0.95 22.79
N GLU A 67 5.49 1.08 24.08
CA GLU A 67 4.50 0.22 24.75
C GLU A 67 3.09 0.37 24.16
N THR A 68 2.79 1.52 23.54
CA THR A 68 1.48 1.84 22.95
C THR A 68 1.39 1.48 21.47
N TYR A 69 2.44 0.93 20.87
CA TYR A 69 2.51 0.68 19.44
C TYR A 69 1.41 -0.27 18.93
N ASN A 70 1.12 -1.34 19.66
CA ASN A 70 0.06 -2.27 19.26
C ASN A 70 -1.33 -1.61 19.24
N ASP A 71 -1.65 -0.76 20.22
CA ASP A 71 -2.91 -0.03 20.26
C ASP A 71 -2.99 1.01 19.13
N PHE A 72 -1.86 1.64 18.82
CA PHE A 72 -1.74 2.53 17.66
C PHE A 72 -2.01 1.77 16.35
N LEU A 73 -1.45 0.58 16.16
CA LEU A 73 -1.69 -0.24 14.96
C LEU A 73 -3.17 -0.64 14.81
N VAL A 74 -3.89 -0.87 15.90
CA VAL A 74 -5.35 -1.11 15.85
C VAL A 74 -6.07 0.11 15.25
N LYS A 75 -5.69 1.32 15.63
CA LYS A 75 -6.27 2.56 15.10
C LYS A 75 -5.89 2.78 13.62
N VAL A 76 -4.65 2.49 13.25
CA VAL A 76 -4.21 2.49 11.83
C VAL A 76 -5.05 1.52 11.00
N GLY A 77 -5.34 0.32 11.52
CA GLY A 77 -6.22 -0.65 10.89
C GLY A 77 -7.64 -0.14 10.71
N SER A 78 -8.23 0.47 11.75
CA SER A 78 -9.58 1.04 11.68
C SER A 78 -9.67 2.22 10.71
N PHE A 79 -8.65 3.10 10.68
CA PHE A 79 -8.54 4.14 9.65
C PHE A 79 -8.46 3.51 8.25
N SER A 80 -7.66 2.45 8.10
CA SER A 80 -7.46 1.76 6.82
C SER A 80 -8.78 1.24 6.24
N SER A 81 -9.61 0.62 7.06
CA SER A 81 -10.93 0.13 6.65
C SER A 81 -11.87 1.28 6.28
N LYS A 82 -11.83 2.37 7.05
CA LYS A 82 -12.63 3.58 6.80
C LYS A 82 -12.26 4.26 5.48
N ILE A 83 -10.97 4.50 5.24
CA ILE A 83 -10.52 5.20 4.02
C ILE A 83 -10.71 4.32 2.78
N ALA A 84 -10.45 3.02 2.86
CA ALA A 84 -10.67 2.10 1.76
C ALA A 84 -12.15 2.06 1.36
N THR A 85 -13.06 1.99 2.34
CA THR A 85 -14.51 2.05 2.11
C THR A 85 -14.94 3.39 1.48
N ALA A 86 -14.37 4.50 1.96
CA ALA A 86 -14.69 5.83 1.44
C ALA A 86 -14.20 6.05 0.01
N ILE A 87 -13.02 5.53 -0.34
CA ILE A 87 -12.50 5.53 -1.72
C ILE A 87 -13.39 4.65 -2.60
N GLY A 88 -13.86 3.52 -2.05
CA GLY A 88 -14.71 2.59 -2.78
C GLY A 88 -13.96 1.80 -3.84
N CYS A 89 -14.71 1.21 -4.77
CA CYS A 89 -14.16 0.46 -5.88
C CYS A 89 -14.71 0.98 -7.21
N GLU A 90 -13.86 0.99 -8.24
CA GLU A 90 -14.30 1.34 -9.60
C GLU A 90 -15.29 0.29 -10.11
N GLN A 91 -16.31 0.74 -10.87
CA GLN A 91 -17.41 -0.15 -11.30
C GLN A 91 -16.94 -1.24 -12.27
N SER A 92 -15.95 -0.96 -13.10
CA SER A 92 -15.58 -1.85 -14.22
C SER A 92 -14.17 -2.41 -14.15
N LYS A 93 -13.35 -2.01 -13.16
CA LYS A 93 -11.96 -2.41 -13.05
C LYS A 93 -11.66 -3.10 -11.72
N ASN A 94 -10.57 -3.84 -11.70
CA ASN A 94 -9.97 -4.30 -10.46
C ASN A 94 -9.34 -3.11 -9.74
N THR A 95 -9.69 -2.92 -8.48
CA THR A 95 -9.27 -1.77 -7.68
C THR A 95 -8.24 -2.19 -6.65
N ALA A 96 -7.18 -1.42 -6.52
CA ALA A 96 -6.20 -1.53 -5.44
C ALA A 96 -6.10 -0.17 -4.73
N VAL A 97 -6.29 -0.13 -3.43
CA VAL A 97 -6.09 1.04 -2.58
C VAL A 97 -4.99 0.73 -1.57
N SER A 98 -4.11 1.67 -1.29
CA SER A 98 -3.14 1.56 -0.20
C SER A 98 -3.53 2.49 0.96
N PRO A 99 -4.28 1.99 1.96
CA PRO A 99 -4.67 2.79 3.10
C PRO A 99 -3.48 3.31 3.91
N LEU A 100 -2.42 2.50 4.02
CA LEU A 100 -1.19 2.89 4.70
C LEU A 100 -0.53 4.10 4.04
N SER A 101 -0.51 4.18 2.70
CA SER A 101 0.04 5.33 1.99
C SER A 101 -0.75 6.61 2.29
N VAL A 102 -2.09 6.53 2.33
CA VAL A 102 -2.93 7.68 2.72
C VAL A 102 -2.69 8.06 4.18
N PHE A 103 -2.60 7.08 5.09
CA PHE A 103 -2.28 7.31 6.50
C PHE A 103 -0.96 8.07 6.66
N MET A 104 0.10 7.63 5.98
CA MET A 104 1.43 8.25 6.05
C MET A 104 1.43 9.68 5.52
N ALA A 105 0.82 9.93 4.35
CA ALA A 105 0.73 11.26 3.77
C ALA A 105 -0.05 12.23 4.68
N MET A 106 -1.16 11.79 5.25
CA MET A 106 -1.97 12.60 6.16
C MET A 106 -1.27 12.80 7.51
N SER A 107 -0.49 11.83 7.98
CA SER A 107 0.33 11.97 9.19
C SER A 107 1.43 13.01 9.00
N MET A 108 2.12 13.01 7.86
CA MET A 108 3.08 14.08 7.53
C MET A 108 2.41 15.46 7.45
N ALA A 109 1.18 15.52 6.90
CA ALA A 109 0.41 16.76 6.88
C ALA A 109 0.04 17.23 8.29
N ALA A 110 -0.35 16.32 9.20
CA ALA A 110 -0.61 16.63 10.61
C ALA A 110 0.63 17.14 11.33
N GLU A 111 1.83 16.60 11.00
CA GLU A 111 3.11 17.08 11.55
C GLU A 111 3.40 18.50 11.11
N CYS A 112 3.16 18.83 9.84
CA CYS A 112 3.34 20.17 9.30
C CYS A 112 2.30 21.19 9.81
N ALA A 113 1.11 20.70 10.16
CA ALA A 113 -0.04 21.51 10.53
C ALA A 113 -0.02 21.99 11.98
N GLY A 114 -0.72 23.11 12.25
CA GLY A 114 -1.08 23.64 13.57
C GLY A 114 -2.60 23.72 13.73
N GLY A 115 -3.06 24.17 14.91
CA GLY A 115 -4.43 24.57 15.19
C GLY A 115 -5.50 23.61 14.67
N GLU A 116 -6.56 24.17 14.12
CA GLU A 116 -7.73 23.45 13.60
C GLU A 116 -7.37 22.45 12.48
N THR A 117 -6.39 22.79 11.62
CA THR A 117 -5.98 21.91 10.53
C THR A 117 -5.41 20.59 11.06
N ARG A 118 -4.55 20.65 12.08
CA ARG A 118 -4.03 19.45 12.73
C ARG A 118 -5.15 18.64 13.39
N GLU A 119 -6.05 19.30 14.10
CA GLU A 119 -7.14 18.64 14.81
C GLU A 119 -8.08 17.90 13.85
N GLU A 120 -8.46 18.51 12.73
CA GLU A 120 -9.28 17.84 11.70
C GLU A 120 -8.60 16.60 11.13
N ILE A 121 -7.29 16.68 10.83
CA ILE A 121 -6.52 15.54 10.31
C ILE A 121 -6.46 14.41 11.34
N LEU A 122 -6.10 14.72 12.59
CA LEU A 122 -6.00 13.72 13.65
C LEU A 122 -7.34 13.06 13.97
N ASN A 123 -8.43 13.83 13.95
CA ASN A 123 -9.78 13.28 14.10
C ASN A 123 -10.16 12.32 12.97
N MET A 124 -9.78 12.65 11.73
CA MET A 124 -9.99 11.73 10.59
C MET A 124 -9.19 10.45 10.76
N LEU A 125 -7.92 10.55 11.19
CA LEU A 125 -7.04 9.42 11.45
C LEU A 125 -7.48 8.59 12.67
N GLY A 126 -8.28 9.17 13.57
CA GLY A 126 -8.77 8.52 14.81
C GLY A 126 -7.69 8.38 15.88
N ILE A 127 -6.70 9.29 15.90
CA ILE A 127 -5.57 9.28 16.84
C ILE A 127 -5.35 10.67 17.43
N SER A 128 -4.71 10.74 18.60
CA SER A 128 -4.19 11.99 19.14
C SER A 128 -2.81 12.33 18.58
N TYR A 129 -2.38 13.60 18.72
CA TYR A 129 -1.03 13.99 18.32
C TYR A 129 0.05 13.28 19.16
N GLU A 130 -0.21 13.05 20.44
CA GLU A 130 0.68 12.31 21.33
C GLU A 130 0.87 10.86 20.85
N GLU A 131 -0.22 10.17 20.48
CA GLU A 131 -0.16 8.81 19.94
C GLU A 131 0.60 8.78 18.61
N LEU A 132 0.37 9.76 17.72
CA LEU A 132 1.07 9.87 16.46
C LEU A 132 2.58 10.07 16.68
N SER A 133 2.95 11.10 17.43
CA SER A 133 4.35 11.47 17.66
C SER A 133 5.16 10.39 18.39
N THR A 134 4.50 9.61 19.25
CA THR A 134 5.13 8.51 19.99
C THR A 134 5.40 7.28 19.11
N ASN A 135 4.51 6.99 18.15
CA ASN A 135 4.52 5.69 17.47
C ASN A 135 4.92 5.77 15.98
N ILE A 136 4.90 6.95 15.36
CA ILE A 136 5.10 7.08 13.90
C ILE A 136 6.50 6.65 13.46
N GLN A 137 7.52 6.93 14.28
CA GLN A 137 8.89 6.55 13.97
C GLN A 137 9.06 5.03 13.92
N GLU A 138 8.41 4.29 14.84
CA GLU A 138 8.42 2.83 14.84
C GLU A 138 7.70 2.28 13.60
N LEU A 139 6.55 2.87 13.22
CA LEU A 139 5.84 2.47 12.01
C LEU A 139 6.69 2.71 10.75
N CYS A 140 7.35 3.88 10.64
CA CYS A 140 8.26 4.17 9.53
C CYS A 140 9.46 3.22 9.51
N TYR A 141 10.01 2.87 10.66
CA TYR A 141 11.10 1.90 10.77
C TYR A 141 10.65 0.51 10.29
N GLU A 142 9.52 0.01 10.81
CA GLU A 142 8.99 -1.30 10.42
C GLU A 142 8.61 -1.36 8.93
N CYS A 143 8.16 -0.27 8.35
CA CYS A 143 7.81 -0.18 6.93
C CYS A 143 9.02 0.06 5.99
N ASN A 144 10.25 0.04 6.50
CA ASN A 144 11.47 0.24 5.69
C ASN A 144 12.52 -0.85 5.95
N ARG A 145 12.09 -2.01 6.42
CA ARG A 145 12.98 -3.14 6.65
C ARG A 145 13.11 -4.00 5.40
N ILE A 146 14.34 -4.34 5.08
CA ILE A 146 14.62 -5.44 4.13
C ILE A 146 14.52 -6.74 4.92
N LEU A 147 13.81 -7.71 4.40
CA LEU A 147 13.52 -8.95 5.08
C LEU A 147 14.00 -10.16 4.27
N GLY A 148 14.48 -11.15 5.02
CA GLY A 148 15.06 -12.35 4.42
C GLY A 148 16.57 -12.22 4.15
N TYR A 149 17.13 -13.29 3.60
CA TYR A 149 18.55 -13.34 3.25
C TYR A 149 18.79 -12.51 1.98
N TYR A 150 19.60 -11.48 2.06
CA TYR A 150 20.07 -10.71 0.92
C TYR A 150 21.59 -10.55 1.00
N ASP A 151 22.21 -10.38 -0.15
CA ASP A 151 23.62 -10.03 -0.23
C ASP A 151 23.76 -8.55 0.15
N GLU A 152 24.53 -8.24 1.20
CA GLU A 152 24.75 -6.84 1.63
C GLU A 152 25.42 -6.01 0.55
N GLU A 153 26.19 -6.63 -0.37
CA GLU A 153 26.82 -5.97 -1.49
C GLU A 153 25.84 -5.67 -2.64
N ASP A 154 24.68 -6.31 -2.65
CA ASP A 154 23.67 -6.15 -3.72
C ASP A 154 22.23 -6.12 -3.16
N LYS A 155 21.93 -5.07 -2.38
CA LYS A 155 20.59 -4.81 -1.81
C LYS A 155 19.51 -4.69 -2.89
N ASP A 156 19.92 -4.36 -4.12
CA ASP A 156 19.00 -4.23 -5.26
C ASP A 156 18.50 -5.57 -5.80
N LYS A 157 19.14 -6.68 -5.42
CA LYS A 157 18.68 -8.03 -5.72
C LYS A 157 17.81 -8.65 -4.61
N ALA A 158 17.50 -7.91 -3.56
CA ALA A 158 16.62 -8.42 -2.51
C ALA A 158 15.31 -8.93 -3.12
N LYS A 159 14.96 -10.19 -2.83
CA LYS A 159 13.73 -10.83 -3.31
C LYS A 159 12.52 -10.38 -2.51
N ASN A 160 12.75 -10.01 -1.25
CA ASN A 160 11.73 -9.58 -0.31
C ASN A 160 12.09 -8.21 0.25
N MET A 161 11.24 -7.22 0.09
CA MET A 161 11.43 -5.87 0.60
C MET A 161 10.14 -5.11 0.78
N ILE A 162 10.14 -4.24 1.78
CA ILE A 162 9.20 -3.13 1.88
C ILE A 162 9.97 -1.84 1.77
N LYS A 163 9.38 -0.86 1.11
CA LYS A 163 9.76 0.53 1.17
C LYS A 163 8.53 1.39 1.42
N CYS A 164 8.53 2.18 2.46
CA CYS A 164 7.59 3.27 2.67
C CYS A 164 8.38 4.56 2.57
N VAL A 165 8.41 5.12 1.37
CA VAL A 165 9.26 6.25 1.03
C VAL A 165 8.48 7.53 1.22
N ASN A 166 8.88 8.32 2.21
CA ASN A 166 8.33 9.65 2.46
C ASN A 166 9.25 10.70 1.84
N SER A 167 8.67 11.73 1.26
CA SER A 167 9.44 12.87 0.73
C SER A 167 8.68 14.18 0.83
N LEU A 168 9.46 15.24 1.08
CA LEU A 168 9.02 16.62 1.07
C LEU A 168 9.71 17.35 -0.09
N TRP A 169 8.91 17.99 -0.95
CA TRP A 169 9.38 18.74 -2.11
C TRP A 169 9.01 20.21 -1.91
N ILE A 170 9.99 21.08 -1.97
CA ILE A 170 9.90 22.50 -1.62
C ILE A 170 10.23 23.33 -2.85
N LYS A 171 9.42 24.34 -3.14
CA LYS A 171 9.69 25.31 -4.21
C LYS A 171 10.91 26.18 -3.88
N ASP A 172 11.74 26.43 -4.88
CA ASP A 172 12.81 27.41 -4.76
C ASP A 172 12.29 28.77 -4.29
N GLY A 173 12.92 29.33 -3.26
CA GLY A 173 12.51 30.59 -2.65
C GLY A 173 11.37 30.48 -1.63
N ALA A 174 10.82 29.29 -1.39
CA ALA A 174 9.87 29.10 -0.28
C ALA A 174 10.59 29.19 1.06
N ASN A 175 9.93 29.84 2.03
CA ASN A 175 10.43 29.93 3.40
C ASN A 175 9.86 28.79 4.23
N VAL A 176 10.70 27.80 4.51
CA VAL A 176 10.35 26.58 5.27
C VAL A 176 11.19 26.53 6.54
N LYS A 177 10.56 26.19 7.66
CA LYS A 177 11.20 26.10 8.98
C LYS A 177 12.09 24.86 9.05
N GLU A 178 13.30 25.06 9.54
CA GLU A 178 14.29 24.00 9.72
C GLU A 178 13.78 22.91 10.68
N SER A 179 13.05 23.31 11.75
CA SER A 179 12.43 22.37 12.70
C SER A 179 11.39 21.43 12.04
N GLY A 180 10.64 21.93 11.05
CA GLY A 180 9.68 21.09 10.30
C GLY A 180 10.41 20.09 9.40
N ILE A 181 11.50 20.50 8.75
CA ILE A 181 12.36 19.59 7.98
C ILE A 181 12.97 18.54 8.90
N GLU A 182 13.52 18.92 10.04
CA GLU A 182 14.12 18.02 11.02
C GLU A 182 13.10 16.98 11.52
N SER A 183 11.88 17.40 11.86
CA SER A 183 10.82 16.49 12.28
C SER A 183 10.48 15.44 11.20
N LEU A 184 10.32 15.88 9.96
CA LEU A 184 10.01 14.96 8.86
C LEU A 184 11.17 14.01 8.54
N THR A 185 12.41 14.48 8.57
CA THR A 185 13.57 13.61 8.27
C THR A 185 13.84 12.58 9.36
N THR A 186 13.58 12.93 10.63
CA THR A 186 13.85 12.08 11.78
C THR A 186 12.70 11.12 12.08
N ASN A 187 11.46 11.63 12.16
CA ASN A 187 10.31 10.82 12.60
C ASN A 187 9.66 10.05 11.45
N TYR A 188 9.66 10.62 10.25
CA TYR A 188 9.04 10.03 9.07
C TYR A 188 10.04 9.45 8.07
N TYR A 189 11.34 9.54 8.35
CA TYR A 189 12.42 9.12 7.44
C TYR A 189 12.25 9.72 6.04
N SER A 190 11.84 10.99 6.00
CA SER A 190 11.54 11.70 4.77
C SER A 190 12.82 12.22 4.12
N ASP A 191 12.92 12.06 2.82
CA ASP A 191 13.88 12.82 2.01
C ASP A 191 13.31 14.19 1.68
N VAL A 192 14.15 15.22 1.61
CA VAL A 192 13.73 16.60 1.34
C VAL A 192 14.42 17.13 0.11
N PHE A 193 13.61 17.60 -0.83
CA PHE A 193 14.04 18.11 -2.12
C PHE A 193 13.64 19.58 -2.28
N LYS A 194 14.45 20.32 -3.02
CA LYS A 194 14.18 21.70 -3.38
C LYS A 194 14.28 21.86 -4.89
N MET A 195 13.27 22.49 -5.50
CA MET A 195 13.18 22.55 -6.95
C MET A 195 12.34 23.73 -7.44
N ASP A 196 12.51 24.09 -8.70
CA ASP A 196 11.68 25.06 -9.39
C ASP A 196 10.50 24.34 -10.06
N PHE A 197 9.30 24.49 -9.51
CA PHE A 197 8.07 23.93 -10.08
C PHE A 197 7.62 24.59 -11.40
N LEU A 198 8.26 25.70 -11.80
CA LEU A 198 8.07 26.31 -13.12
C LEU A 198 8.89 25.62 -14.22
N ASN A 199 9.86 24.79 -13.82
CA ASN A 199 10.70 24.09 -14.79
C ASN A 199 9.88 23.00 -15.49
N SER A 200 9.93 22.96 -16.82
CA SER A 200 9.21 21.97 -17.64
C SER A 200 9.57 20.51 -17.33
N ASN A 201 10.74 20.26 -16.75
CA ASN A 201 11.22 18.90 -16.44
C ASN A 201 10.86 18.44 -15.02
N VAL A 202 10.12 19.25 -14.25
CA VAL A 202 9.78 18.90 -12.86
C VAL A 202 8.95 17.61 -12.75
N ASN A 203 7.98 17.45 -13.63
CA ASN A 203 7.14 16.25 -13.69
C ASN A 203 7.98 15.00 -13.98
N GLU A 204 8.89 15.09 -14.94
CA GLU A 204 9.80 14.00 -15.29
C GLU A 204 10.72 13.64 -14.12
N LEU A 205 11.26 14.63 -13.41
CA LEU A 205 12.16 14.41 -12.26
C LEU A 205 11.45 13.68 -11.11
N VAL A 206 10.25 14.13 -10.76
CA VAL A 206 9.45 13.50 -9.71
C VAL A 206 8.98 12.09 -10.14
N THR A 207 8.59 11.94 -11.41
CA THR A 207 8.28 10.62 -11.98
C THR A 207 9.46 9.66 -11.90
N SER A 208 10.67 10.12 -12.26
CA SER A 208 11.88 9.30 -12.19
C SER A 208 12.22 8.93 -10.74
N TYR A 209 12.02 9.84 -9.78
CA TYR A 209 12.19 9.52 -8.37
C TYR A 209 11.26 8.37 -7.93
N ILE A 210 9.97 8.46 -8.26
CA ILE A 210 9.00 7.41 -7.92
C ILE A 210 9.37 6.09 -8.63
N LYS A 211 9.72 6.16 -9.90
CA LYS A 211 10.15 5.01 -10.68
C LYS A 211 11.38 4.34 -10.09
N ASN A 212 12.37 5.13 -9.63
CA ASN A 212 13.56 4.63 -8.98
C ASN A 212 13.23 3.95 -7.64
N GLU A 213 12.40 4.58 -6.80
CA GLU A 213 12.01 4.01 -5.51
C GLU A 213 11.18 2.72 -5.65
N THR A 214 10.47 2.55 -6.75
CA THR A 214 9.65 1.37 -7.05
C THR A 214 10.29 0.42 -8.08
N ARG A 215 11.56 0.62 -8.42
CA ARG A 215 12.29 -0.22 -9.39
C ARG A 215 11.56 -0.37 -10.73
N GLY A 216 10.96 0.69 -11.21
CA GLY A 216 10.22 0.71 -12.46
C GLY A 216 8.77 0.22 -12.38
N PHE A 217 8.32 -0.27 -11.22
CA PHE A 217 6.97 -0.82 -11.08
C PHE A 217 5.87 0.26 -11.21
N LEU A 218 6.15 1.47 -10.73
CA LEU A 218 5.28 2.64 -10.91
C LEU A 218 6.02 3.73 -11.70
N ALA A 219 5.42 4.18 -12.78
CA ALA A 219 5.93 5.25 -13.61
C ALA A 219 4.80 6.23 -13.95
N PRO A 220 4.63 7.24 -13.11
CA PRO A 220 3.54 8.20 -13.19
C PRO A 220 3.59 9.18 -14.34
N ASN A 221 2.38 9.56 -14.82
CA ASN A 221 2.23 10.78 -15.57
C ASN A 221 1.76 11.91 -14.65
N LEU A 222 2.70 12.66 -14.06
CA LEU A 222 2.38 13.75 -13.13
C LEU A 222 2.07 15.03 -13.90
N GLU A 223 1.05 15.74 -13.43
CA GLU A 223 0.77 17.12 -13.81
C GLU A 223 0.86 17.99 -12.55
N LEU A 224 2.07 18.42 -12.21
CA LEU A 224 2.31 19.28 -11.06
C LEU A 224 2.01 20.73 -11.41
N GLU A 225 1.22 21.38 -10.54
CA GLU A 225 0.88 22.78 -10.72
C GLU A 225 2.10 23.69 -10.52
N PRO A 226 2.41 24.62 -11.43
CA PRO A 226 3.54 25.56 -11.29
C PRO A 226 3.46 26.45 -10.04
N SER A 227 2.27 26.61 -9.48
CA SER A 227 2.00 27.36 -8.25
C SER A 227 2.29 26.57 -6.97
N THR A 228 2.61 25.28 -7.06
CA THR A 228 2.95 24.42 -5.93
C THR A 228 4.09 25.03 -5.11
N LEU A 229 3.89 25.21 -3.81
CA LEU A 229 4.92 25.65 -2.88
C LEU A 229 5.57 24.47 -2.15
N ILE A 230 4.73 23.53 -1.72
CA ILE A 230 5.10 22.36 -0.94
C ILE A 230 4.35 21.16 -1.49
N MET A 231 5.02 20.03 -1.61
CA MET A 231 4.41 18.74 -1.94
C MET A 231 4.92 17.71 -0.94
N LEU A 232 3.99 17.07 -0.24
CA LEU A 232 4.25 15.88 0.59
C LEU A 232 3.89 14.65 -0.23
N MET A 233 4.78 13.68 -0.25
CA MET A 233 4.59 12.45 -1.01
C MET A 233 4.95 11.23 -0.19
N ASN A 234 4.12 10.21 -0.29
CA ASN A 234 4.43 8.87 0.19
C ASN A 234 4.34 7.88 -0.97
N VAL A 235 5.29 6.98 -1.03
CA VAL A 235 5.31 5.85 -1.96
C VAL A 235 5.47 4.57 -1.15
N VAL A 236 4.51 3.66 -1.27
CA VAL A 236 4.64 2.31 -0.71
C VAL A 236 4.94 1.35 -1.86
N TYR A 237 6.06 0.65 -1.74
CA TYR A 237 6.50 -0.37 -2.71
C TYR A 237 6.82 -1.67 -2.01
N LEU A 238 6.49 -2.81 -2.64
CA LEU A 238 6.91 -4.11 -2.17
C LEU A 238 7.19 -5.10 -3.28
N LYS A 239 8.04 -6.04 -2.93
CA LYS A 239 8.30 -7.23 -3.71
C LYS A 239 8.45 -8.41 -2.77
N GLU A 240 7.71 -9.48 -3.04
CA GLU A 240 7.62 -10.66 -2.21
C GLU A 240 7.59 -11.93 -3.01
N VAL A 241 8.28 -12.95 -2.52
CA VAL A 241 8.15 -14.31 -3.05
C VAL A 241 7.26 -15.16 -2.14
N TRP A 242 6.65 -16.20 -2.70
CA TRP A 242 5.72 -17.05 -1.96
C TRP A 242 6.41 -17.92 -0.92
N ASN A 243 7.59 -18.43 -1.20
CA ASN A 243 8.33 -19.32 -0.30
C ASN A 243 9.80 -18.94 -0.17
N GLU A 244 10.48 -19.50 0.83
CA GLU A 244 11.90 -19.20 1.15
C GLU A 244 12.88 -19.49 0.01
N TYR A 245 12.53 -20.42 -0.86
CA TYR A 245 13.37 -20.79 -2.00
C TYR A 245 13.16 -19.87 -3.21
N GLY A 246 12.14 -18.99 -3.16
CA GLY A 246 11.74 -18.13 -4.27
C GLY A 246 11.16 -18.93 -5.45
N GLU A 247 10.59 -20.10 -5.16
CA GLU A 247 9.92 -20.93 -6.16
C GLU A 247 8.53 -20.38 -6.48
N ASN A 248 8.14 -20.56 -7.72
CA ASN A 248 6.81 -20.17 -8.17
C ASN A 248 5.73 -21.08 -7.56
N LEU A 249 4.58 -20.51 -7.24
CA LEU A 249 3.42 -21.32 -6.87
C LEU A 249 3.02 -22.25 -8.02
N GLY A 250 2.69 -23.48 -7.65
CA GLY A 250 2.13 -24.45 -8.59
C GLY A 250 0.75 -24.03 -9.08
N LEU A 251 0.44 -24.43 -10.31
CA LEU A 251 -0.92 -24.28 -10.86
C LEU A 251 -1.73 -25.53 -10.56
N THR A 252 -3.06 -25.38 -10.53
CA THR A 252 -4.00 -26.50 -10.46
C THR A 252 -3.91 -27.37 -11.70
N ASP A 253 -4.16 -28.68 -11.54
CA ASP A 253 -4.13 -29.62 -12.68
C ASP A 253 -5.26 -29.32 -13.67
N GLN A 254 -6.46 -29.03 -13.16
CA GLN A 254 -7.63 -28.68 -13.93
C GLN A 254 -7.85 -27.16 -14.00
N LYS A 255 -8.59 -26.74 -15.02
CA LYS A 255 -9.09 -25.37 -15.13
C LYS A 255 -10.33 -25.17 -14.25
N TYR A 256 -10.49 -23.96 -13.75
CA TYR A 256 -11.67 -23.49 -13.04
C TYR A 256 -12.38 -22.42 -13.86
N ASP A 257 -13.71 -22.41 -13.80
CA ASP A 257 -14.52 -21.35 -14.39
C ASP A 257 -14.67 -20.21 -13.39
N PHE A 258 -13.79 -19.23 -13.47
CA PHE A 258 -13.87 -18.03 -12.64
C PHE A 258 -15.05 -17.17 -13.08
N GLN A 259 -15.97 -16.87 -12.17
CA GLN A 259 -17.12 -16.01 -12.42
C GLN A 259 -16.77 -14.54 -12.21
N ASN A 260 -16.67 -13.80 -13.31
CA ASN A 260 -16.45 -12.35 -13.28
C ASN A 260 -17.68 -11.59 -12.76
N TYR A 261 -17.48 -10.33 -12.34
CA TYR A 261 -18.55 -9.46 -11.83
C TYR A 261 -19.66 -9.23 -12.88
N ASP A 262 -19.32 -9.11 -14.15
CA ASP A 262 -20.24 -8.97 -15.29
C ASP A 262 -20.96 -10.28 -15.65
N LYS A 263 -20.84 -11.31 -14.81
CA LYS A 263 -21.39 -12.65 -14.97
C LYS A 263 -20.81 -13.48 -16.12
N THR A 264 -19.80 -12.97 -16.82
CA THR A 264 -19.00 -13.77 -17.75
C THR A 264 -18.12 -14.77 -16.99
N LYS A 265 -17.65 -15.81 -17.66
CA LYS A 265 -16.74 -16.80 -17.09
C LYS A 265 -15.41 -16.79 -17.81
N THR A 266 -14.34 -16.85 -17.05
CA THR A 266 -12.97 -17.01 -17.53
C THR A 266 -12.45 -18.38 -17.09
N SER A 267 -12.20 -19.29 -18.03
CA SER A 267 -11.72 -20.64 -17.73
C SER A 267 -10.20 -20.66 -17.68
N THR A 268 -9.62 -20.78 -16.49
CA THR A 268 -8.16 -20.73 -16.27
C THR A 268 -7.71 -21.70 -15.18
N LYS A 269 -6.41 -21.99 -15.16
CA LYS A 269 -5.77 -22.65 -14.02
C LYS A 269 -5.54 -21.62 -12.91
N LEU A 270 -5.72 -22.02 -11.68
CA LEU A 270 -5.53 -21.19 -10.50
C LEU A 270 -4.19 -21.50 -9.83
N LEU A 271 -3.64 -20.55 -9.10
CA LEU A 271 -2.50 -20.73 -8.24
C LEU A 271 -2.88 -21.61 -7.04
N ARG A 272 -1.94 -22.43 -6.61
CA ARG A 272 -2.08 -23.31 -5.46
C ARG A 272 -1.13 -22.83 -4.36
N GLY A 273 -1.68 -22.15 -3.35
CA GLY A 273 -0.94 -21.74 -2.16
C GLY A 273 -0.53 -22.92 -1.28
N ASP A 274 0.23 -22.63 -0.25
CA ASP A 274 0.56 -23.60 0.79
C ASP A 274 -0.60 -23.75 1.80
N TYR A 275 -0.56 -24.84 2.60
CA TYR A 275 -1.51 -25.01 3.68
C TYR A 275 -1.17 -24.12 4.86
N ASN A 276 -2.12 -23.27 5.24
CA ASN A 276 -2.07 -22.49 6.47
C ASN A 276 -2.95 -23.12 7.54
N SER A 277 -2.59 -22.90 8.81
CA SER A 277 -3.37 -23.38 9.94
C SER A 277 -4.71 -22.68 10.03
N GLY A 278 -5.76 -23.44 10.33
CA GLY A 278 -7.10 -22.95 10.55
C GLY A 278 -8.10 -23.40 9.48
N LYS A 279 -9.37 -23.22 9.78
CA LYS A 279 -10.51 -23.49 8.92
C LYS A 279 -11.02 -22.18 8.32
N ALA A 280 -11.44 -22.23 7.05
CA ALA A 280 -12.05 -21.08 6.41
C ALA A 280 -13.26 -20.58 7.21
N LEU A 281 -13.33 -19.26 7.43
CA LEU A 281 -14.46 -18.63 8.08
C LEU A 281 -15.60 -18.49 7.06
N VAL A 282 -16.80 -18.90 7.47
CA VAL A 282 -18.04 -18.75 6.68
C VAL A 282 -19.03 -17.93 7.50
N THR A 283 -19.44 -16.79 6.95
CA THR A 283 -20.49 -15.93 7.48
C THR A 283 -21.75 -16.02 6.63
N GLU A 284 -22.78 -15.23 6.92
CA GLU A 284 -23.95 -15.11 6.06
C GLU A 284 -23.60 -14.52 4.69
N LYS A 285 -22.75 -13.47 4.64
CA LYS A 285 -22.48 -12.68 3.43
C LYS A 285 -21.30 -13.16 2.63
N TYR A 286 -20.28 -13.73 3.29
CA TYR A 286 -19.01 -14.10 2.67
C TYR A 286 -18.35 -15.28 3.36
N ARG A 287 -17.41 -15.87 2.67
CA ARG A 287 -16.42 -16.79 3.22
C ARG A 287 -15.04 -16.15 3.09
N LYS A 288 -14.15 -16.32 4.09
CA LYS A 288 -12.79 -15.79 4.04
C LYS A 288 -11.74 -16.80 4.48
N PHE A 289 -10.59 -16.74 3.85
CA PHE A 289 -9.35 -17.36 4.28
C PHE A 289 -8.16 -16.62 3.68
N TYR A 290 -6.95 -16.97 4.09
CA TYR A 290 -5.74 -16.28 3.69
C TYR A 290 -4.67 -17.25 3.17
N THR A 291 -3.72 -16.71 2.41
CA THR A 291 -2.44 -17.33 2.09
C THR A 291 -1.33 -16.38 2.51
N SER A 292 -0.22 -16.94 3.01
CA SER A 292 0.90 -16.12 3.49
C SER A 292 2.07 -16.21 2.52
N THR A 293 2.85 -15.11 2.42
CA THR A 293 4.13 -15.09 1.73
C THR A 293 5.25 -15.59 2.67
N ASN A 294 6.42 -15.83 2.11
CA ASN A 294 7.60 -16.29 2.87
C ASN A 294 7.94 -15.39 4.06
N SER A 295 7.73 -14.11 3.95
CA SER A 295 8.11 -13.16 4.99
C SER A 295 6.92 -12.69 5.85
N GLY A 296 5.79 -13.38 5.77
CA GLY A 296 4.66 -13.24 6.68
C GLY A 296 3.68 -12.13 6.31
N LEU A 297 3.50 -11.86 5.00
CA LEU A 297 2.33 -11.13 4.55
C LEU A 297 1.15 -12.07 4.40
N ASP A 298 0.00 -11.61 4.83
CA ASP A 298 -1.25 -12.32 4.65
C ASP A 298 -2.07 -11.69 3.54
N LEU A 299 -2.28 -12.44 2.47
CA LEU A 299 -3.24 -12.11 1.43
C LEU A 299 -4.56 -12.80 1.76
N THR A 300 -5.48 -12.06 2.35
CA THR A 300 -6.81 -12.54 2.73
C THR A 300 -7.81 -12.31 1.60
N PHE A 301 -8.56 -13.34 1.26
CA PHE A 301 -9.64 -13.31 0.27
C PHE A 301 -11.00 -13.34 0.98
N TYR A 302 -11.89 -12.43 0.59
CA TYR A 302 -13.29 -12.41 0.99
C TYR A 302 -14.13 -12.69 -0.25
N VAL A 303 -14.72 -13.87 -0.31
CA VAL A 303 -15.52 -14.32 -1.45
C VAL A 303 -17.01 -14.24 -1.10
N PRO A 304 -17.83 -13.43 -1.81
CA PRO A 304 -19.23 -13.28 -1.50
C PRO A 304 -19.97 -14.63 -1.57
N ASN A 305 -20.90 -14.86 -0.67
CA ASN A 305 -21.80 -16.02 -0.74
C ASN A 305 -22.87 -15.82 -1.84
N GLU A 306 -23.66 -16.84 -2.09
CA GLU A 306 -24.80 -16.74 -3.03
C GLU A 306 -25.78 -15.67 -2.56
N GLY A 307 -26.24 -14.82 -3.47
CA GLY A 307 -27.11 -13.69 -3.18
C GLY A 307 -26.41 -12.39 -2.80
N TYR A 308 -25.08 -12.40 -2.60
CA TYR A 308 -24.28 -11.23 -2.30
C TYR A 308 -23.25 -10.95 -3.39
N SER A 309 -22.85 -9.69 -3.52
CA SER A 309 -21.82 -9.19 -4.43
C SER A 309 -20.59 -8.68 -3.68
N VAL A 310 -19.52 -8.39 -4.41
CA VAL A 310 -18.36 -7.71 -3.82
C VAL A 310 -18.71 -6.32 -3.28
N ASP A 311 -19.67 -5.63 -3.89
CA ASP A 311 -20.11 -4.31 -3.44
C ASP A 311 -20.86 -4.38 -2.10
N ASP A 312 -21.52 -5.50 -1.78
CA ASP A 312 -22.18 -5.72 -0.49
C ASP A 312 -21.20 -6.01 0.66
N ILE A 313 -19.99 -6.45 0.33
CA ILE A 313 -18.97 -6.85 1.31
C ILE A 313 -17.73 -5.94 1.33
N TYR A 314 -17.57 -5.00 0.41
CA TYR A 314 -16.49 -4.02 0.46
C TYR A 314 -16.93 -2.81 1.31
N ASN A 315 -16.89 -2.99 2.61
CA ASN A 315 -17.30 -1.98 3.59
C ASN A 315 -16.48 -2.11 4.88
N THR A 316 -16.59 -1.09 5.75
CA THR A 316 -15.81 -1.00 6.99
C THR A 316 -16.01 -2.22 7.89
N ASP A 317 -17.23 -2.72 8.05
CA ASP A 317 -17.53 -3.84 8.95
C ASP A 317 -16.83 -5.13 8.52
N VAL A 318 -16.73 -5.37 7.20
CA VAL A 318 -16.05 -6.54 6.64
C VAL A 318 -14.53 -6.36 6.64
N LEU A 319 -14.04 -5.17 6.25
CA LEU A 319 -12.61 -4.91 6.19
C LEU A 319 -11.95 -4.83 7.58
N ASP A 320 -12.71 -4.45 8.61
CA ASP A 320 -12.25 -4.43 10.02
C ASP A 320 -12.63 -5.72 10.79
N ASP A 321 -13.12 -6.76 10.09
CA ASP A 321 -13.50 -8.02 10.73
C ASP A 321 -12.27 -8.75 11.29
N LYS A 322 -12.19 -8.80 12.61
CA LYS A 322 -11.12 -9.45 13.40
C LYS A 322 -11.51 -10.84 13.91
N THR A 323 -12.56 -11.45 13.34
CA THR A 323 -12.98 -12.80 13.73
C THR A 323 -11.86 -13.79 13.50
N SER A 324 -11.47 -14.49 14.57
CA SER A 324 -10.39 -15.47 14.55
C SER A 324 -10.79 -16.74 13.80
N TYR A 325 -9.82 -17.35 13.15
CA TYR A 325 -10.00 -18.67 12.54
C TYR A 325 -10.08 -19.76 13.59
N VAL A 326 -10.76 -20.86 13.28
CA VAL A 326 -10.81 -22.05 14.12
C VAL A 326 -9.62 -22.95 13.73
N TYR A 327 -8.62 -23.04 14.60
CA TYR A 327 -7.39 -23.81 14.35
C TYR A 327 -7.54 -25.30 14.68
N SER A 328 -8.32 -25.62 15.70
CA SER A 328 -8.60 -27.00 16.13
C SER A 328 -9.88 -27.07 16.94
N ASP A 329 -10.45 -28.27 17.04
CA ASP A 329 -11.49 -28.63 18.00
C ASP A 329 -11.00 -29.79 18.90
N SER A 330 -11.91 -30.53 19.51
CA SER A 330 -11.58 -31.66 20.40
C SER A 330 -10.99 -32.87 19.68
N GLU A 331 -11.17 -32.99 18.38
CA GLU A 331 -10.79 -34.17 17.58
C GLU A 331 -9.85 -33.86 16.44
N ASN A 332 -9.92 -32.61 15.89
CA ASN A 332 -9.28 -32.26 14.64
C ASN A 332 -8.40 -31.02 14.76
N ARG A 333 -7.32 -30.99 13.96
CA ARG A 333 -6.52 -29.81 13.63
C ARG A 333 -6.79 -29.47 12.18
N TYR A 334 -7.09 -28.21 11.88
CA TYR A 334 -7.50 -27.77 10.56
C TYR A 334 -6.36 -27.11 9.80
N HIS A 335 -6.25 -27.45 8.51
CA HIS A 335 -5.30 -26.89 7.56
C HIS A 335 -6.06 -26.53 6.28
N THR A 336 -6.02 -25.28 5.90
CA THR A 336 -6.70 -24.79 4.69
C THR A 336 -5.69 -24.23 3.70
N ARG A 337 -5.87 -24.53 2.43
CA ARG A 337 -5.06 -24.01 1.34
C ARG A 337 -5.90 -23.13 0.43
N CYS A 338 -5.40 -21.91 0.10
CA CYS A 338 -6.03 -21.07 -0.91
C CYS A 338 -5.71 -21.56 -2.33
N ILE A 339 -6.75 -21.62 -3.15
CA ILE A 339 -6.67 -21.83 -4.60
C ILE A 339 -7.26 -20.57 -5.24
N PHE A 340 -6.43 -19.75 -5.93
CA PHE A 340 -6.80 -18.40 -6.33
C PHE A 340 -6.21 -18.01 -7.69
N PRO A 341 -6.82 -17.06 -8.44
CA PRO A 341 -6.28 -16.59 -9.72
C PRO A 341 -5.08 -15.67 -9.55
N GLU A 342 -4.24 -15.59 -10.57
CA GLU A 342 -3.38 -14.42 -10.79
C GLU A 342 -4.26 -13.21 -11.08
N PHE A 343 -3.87 -12.04 -10.61
CA PHE A 343 -4.59 -10.80 -10.89
C PHE A 343 -3.71 -9.57 -10.78
N SER A 344 -4.14 -8.52 -11.48
CA SER A 344 -3.61 -7.15 -11.33
C SER A 344 -4.75 -6.23 -10.93
N ALA A 345 -4.45 -5.25 -10.11
CA ALA A 345 -5.39 -4.23 -9.68
C ALA A 345 -4.66 -2.89 -9.56
N SER A 346 -5.37 -1.79 -9.83
CA SER A 346 -4.80 -0.44 -9.76
C SER A 346 -5.85 0.57 -9.35
N TYR A 347 -5.40 1.73 -8.90
CA TYR A 347 -6.23 2.90 -8.64
C TYR A 347 -5.44 4.16 -8.98
N ASP A 348 -6.10 5.16 -9.54
CA ASP A 348 -5.50 6.45 -9.87
C ASP A 348 -6.58 7.52 -9.89
N SER A 349 -6.62 8.33 -8.85
CA SER A 349 -7.57 9.42 -8.76
C SER A 349 -7.18 10.45 -7.71
N ASP A 350 -7.65 11.68 -7.88
CA ASP A 350 -7.64 12.68 -6.82
C ASP A 350 -8.70 12.33 -5.77
N ILE A 351 -8.27 12.06 -4.55
CA ILE A 351 -9.14 11.70 -3.43
C ILE A 351 -9.52 12.91 -2.54
N LYS A 352 -9.25 14.12 -2.99
CA LYS A 352 -9.52 15.36 -2.25
C LYS A 352 -10.97 15.44 -1.73
N GLU A 353 -11.95 15.17 -2.59
CA GLU A 353 -13.36 15.24 -2.21
C GLU A 353 -13.74 14.13 -1.22
N ILE A 354 -13.07 12.98 -1.29
CA ILE A 354 -13.23 11.89 -0.33
C ILE A 354 -12.70 12.32 1.04
N ILE A 355 -11.49 12.90 1.08
CA ILE A 355 -10.89 13.40 2.32
C ILE A 355 -11.75 14.50 2.95
N LYS A 356 -12.31 15.39 2.14
CA LYS A 356 -13.30 16.40 2.64
C LYS A 356 -14.52 15.72 3.25
N SER A 357 -15.05 14.70 2.62
CA SER A 357 -16.23 13.97 3.13
C SER A 357 -15.98 13.29 4.48
N LEU A 358 -14.71 13.00 4.79
CA LEU A 358 -14.29 12.43 6.07
C LEU A 358 -14.08 13.47 7.17
N GLY A 359 -14.38 14.76 6.90
CA GLY A 359 -14.45 15.82 7.90
C GLY A 359 -13.34 16.88 7.82
N ILE A 360 -12.40 16.76 6.89
CA ILE A 360 -11.33 17.75 6.70
C ILE A 360 -11.80 18.87 5.77
N LYS A 361 -11.74 20.12 6.27
CA LYS A 361 -12.15 21.32 5.53
C LYS A 361 -11.04 22.36 5.46
N SER A 362 -10.38 22.63 6.58
CA SER A 362 -9.36 23.66 6.72
C SER A 362 -8.19 23.44 5.78
N LEU A 363 -7.79 22.19 5.54
CA LEU A 363 -6.69 21.83 4.64
C LEU A 363 -6.89 22.36 3.21
N PHE A 364 -8.12 22.59 2.77
CA PHE A 364 -8.48 22.98 1.40
C PHE A 364 -8.93 24.44 1.27
N GLY A 365 -9.08 25.15 2.38
CA GLY A 365 -9.58 26.53 2.41
C GLY A 365 -8.56 27.57 2.87
N GLY A 366 -7.35 27.17 3.16
CA GLY A 366 -6.28 27.94 3.80
C GLY A 366 -5.86 27.23 5.07
N CYS A 367 -4.85 26.36 4.95
CA CYS A 367 -4.44 25.52 6.06
C CYS A 367 -3.41 26.22 6.95
N ASP A 368 -3.48 25.93 8.23
CA ASP A 368 -2.45 26.26 9.18
C ASP A 368 -1.31 25.23 9.09
N PHE A 369 -0.25 25.54 8.34
CA PHE A 369 0.99 24.76 8.27
C PHE A 369 2.12 25.44 9.04
N SER A 370 1.79 26.12 10.14
CA SER A 370 2.72 26.91 10.92
C SER A 370 3.91 26.14 11.51
N ASN A 371 3.87 24.81 11.58
CA ASN A 371 5.04 24.03 11.98
C ASN A 371 6.06 23.84 10.84
N LEU A 372 5.65 24.05 9.60
CA LEU A 372 6.54 23.94 8.44
C LEU A 372 6.80 25.29 7.76
N THR A 373 5.82 26.19 7.67
CA THR A 373 5.95 27.48 7.00
C THR A 373 5.00 28.53 7.57
N ASP A 374 5.42 29.80 7.55
CA ASP A 374 4.57 30.94 7.88
C ASP A 374 3.85 31.53 6.64
N GLN A 375 3.98 30.90 5.48
CA GLN A 375 3.30 31.31 4.26
C GLN A 375 1.88 30.76 4.23
N ASP A 376 0.93 31.54 3.70
CA ASP A 376 -0.43 31.06 3.46
C ASP A 376 -0.42 29.97 2.40
N VAL A 377 -0.91 28.78 2.76
CA VAL A 377 -0.96 27.60 1.88
C VAL A 377 -2.33 26.92 1.98
N PHE A 378 -2.66 26.14 0.96
CA PHE A 378 -3.80 25.22 1.00
C PHE A 378 -3.50 23.98 0.14
N CYS A 379 -4.19 22.89 0.42
CA CYS A 379 -4.08 21.67 -0.36
C CYS A 379 -4.92 21.77 -1.65
N GLY A 380 -4.25 21.78 -2.80
CA GLY A 380 -4.89 21.80 -4.10
C GLY A 380 -5.44 20.44 -4.53
N GLN A 381 -4.66 19.38 -4.31
CA GLN A 381 -4.91 18.02 -4.81
C GLN A 381 -4.35 16.98 -3.83
N ILE A 382 -4.99 15.82 -3.76
CA ILE A 382 -4.48 14.61 -3.09
C ILE A 382 -4.56 13.46 -4.09
N GLN A 383 -3.51 13.28 -4.87
CA GLN A 383 -3.46 12.19 -5.85
C GLN A 383 -3.12 10.88 -5.13
N HIS A 384 -3.97 9.88 -5.28
CA HIS A 384 -3.73 8.52 -4.80
C HIS A 384 -3.63 7.57 -5.98
N VAL A 385 -2.49 6.93 -6.12
CA VAL A 385 -2.28 6.00 -7.22
C VAL A 385 -1.54 4.78 -6.73
N THR A 386 -2.05 3.64 -7.12
CA THR A 386 -1.56 2.34 -6.67
C THR A 386 -1.61 1.33 -7.79
N LYS A 387 -0.77 0.34 -7.68
CA LYS A 387 -0.76 -0.87 -8.51
C LYS A 387 -0.37 -2.06 -7.64
N LEU A 388 -1.04 -3.18 -7.84
CA LEU A 388 -0.74 -4.46 -7.23
C LEU A 388 -0.80 -5.55 -8.29
N GLU A 389 0.21 -6.41 -8.31
CA GLU A 389 0.23 -7.62 -9.13
C GLU A 389 0.45 -8.84 -8.24
N VAL A 390 -0.43 -9.83 -8.39
CA VAL A 390 -0.35 -11.12 -7.70
C VAL A 390 -0.18 -12.19 -8.77
N LYS A 391 1.00 -12.80 -8.79
CA LYS A 391 1.43 -13.76 -9.80
C LYS A 391 2.00 -15.02 -9.15
N LYS A 392 2.27 -16.03 -9.97
CA LYS A 392 2.87 -17.28 -9.49
C LYS A 392 4.28 -17.08 -8.90
N GLU A 393 5.02 -16.07 -9.36
CA GLU A 393 6.34 -15.70 -8.88
C GLU A 393 6.32 -15.07 -7.49
N GLY A 394 5.23 -14.37 -7.15
CA GLY A 394 5.11 -13.61 -5.93
C GLY A 394 4.06 -12.51 -5.99
N ILE A 395 4.14 -11.61 -5.05
CA ILE A 395 3.37 -10.37 -5.01
C ILE A 395 4.33 -9.22 -5.26
N GLU A 396 4.04 -8.39 -6.23
CA GLU A 396 4.71 -7.11 -6.38
C GLU A 396 3.72 -6.00 -6.02
N GLY A 397 4.05 -5.35 -4.98
CA GLY A 397 3.26 -4.33 -4.36
C GLY A 397 4.03 -3.84 -3.14
N ALA A 398 3.87 -4.33 -1.96
CA ALA A 398 4.74 -4.04 -0.82
C ALA A 398 4.42 -4.81 0.45
N ALA A 399 5.31 -5.39 1.17
CA ALA A 399 5.57 -5.48 2.61
C ALA A 399 6.14 -6.79 3.15
N VAL A 400 6.89 -6.81 4.26
CA VAL A 400 7.45 -8.01 4.88
C VAL A 400 7.61 -7.95 6.39
N THR A 401 7.39 -9.00 7.16
CA THR A 401 8.27 -9.64 8.17
C THR A 401 7.74 -10.96 8.67
N ALA A 402 8.61 -11.97 8.73
CA ALA A 402 8.33 -13.24 9.37
C ALA A 402 8.53 -13.16 10.90
N VAL A 403 7.55 -13.66 11.66
CA VAL A 403 7.77 -14.12 13.03
C VAL A 403 7.61 -15.62 12.99
N MET A 404 8.72 -16.33 13.11
CA MET A 404 8.67 -17.77 13.35
C MET A 404 8.22 -17.99 14.81
N MET A 405 7.00 -18.46 15.00
CA MET A 405 6.59 -19.03 16.26
C MET A 405 7.06 -20.49 16.28
N MET A 406 8.08 -20.77 17.08
CA MET A 406 8.47 -22.14 17.39
C MET A 406 7.46 -22.70 18.40
N GLU A 407 6.81 -23.81 18.08
CA GLU A 407 6.05 -24.58 19.07
C GLU A 407 6.98 -24.99 20.22
N SER A 408 6.64 -24.56 21.43
CA SER A 408 7.21 -25.17 22.64
C SER A 408 6.57 -26.54 22.81
N ALA A 409 7.37 -27.59 22.88
CA ALA A 409 6.92 -28.94 23.19
C ALA A 409 6.21 -28.96 24.56
N GLY A 410 4.89 -28.90 24.55
CA GLY A 410 4.02 -29.16 25.69
C GLY A 410 3.90 -30.66 25.94
N PRO A 411 3.43 -31.08 27.13
CA PRO A 411 3.22 -32.49 27.44
C PRO A 411 2.25 -33.12 26.44
N ALA A 412 2.52 -34.38 26.07
CA ALA A 412 1.76 -35.14 25.10
C ALA A 412 0.23 -34.98 25.29
N ARG A 413 -0.40 -34.22 24.38
CA ARG A 413 -1.85 -34.19 24.20
C ARG A 413 -2.24 -35.34 23.26
N GLU A 414 -3.47 -35.85 23.40
CA GLU A 414 -4.04 -36.75 22.42
C GLU A 414 -3.81 -36.19 21.00
N GLU A 415 -3.27 -37.03 20.09
CA GLU A 415 -2.97 -36.61 18.72
C GLU A 415 -4.27 -36.24 18.02
N LEU A 416 -4.46 -34.94 17.78
CA LEU A 416 -5.56 -34.45 16.95
C LEU A 416 -5.37 -34.93 15.51
N LYS A 417 -6.47 -35.28 14.85
CA LYS A 417 -6.46 -35.68 13.44
C LYS A 417 -6.32 -34.46 12.55
N ASP A 418 -5.33 -34.45 11.69
CA ASP A 418 -5.18 -33.38 10.68
C ASP A 418 -6.25 -33.48 9.60
N VAL A 419 -6.96 -32.38 9.36
CA VAL A 419 -7.99 -32.21 8.35
C VAL A 419 -7.55 -31.14 7.36
N TYR A 420 -7.48 -31.51 6.08
CA TYR A 420 -7.02 -30.64 5.00
C TYR A 420 -8.20 -30.28 4.10
N GLU A 421 -8.34 -28.98 3.79
CA GLU A 421 -9.38 -28.48 2.88
C GLU A 421 -8.82 -27.43 1.92
N ASP A 422 -9.49 -27.24 0.77
CA ASP A 422 -9.18 -26.20 -0.21
C ASP A 422 -10.20 -25.07 -0.14
N PHE A 423 -9.74 -23.84 -0.01
CA PHE A 423 -10.52 -22.62 -0.13
C PHE A 423 -10.36 -22.07 -1.55
N VAL A 424 -11.37 -22.26 -2.40
CA VAL A 424 -11.29 -21.90 -3.82
C VAL A 424 -11.88 -20.51 -4.05
N VAL A 425 -11.09 -19.61 -4.65
CA VAL A 425 -11.49 -18.26 -5.08
C VAL A 425 -11.88 -18.35 -6.57
N ASP A 426 -13.10 -18.73 -6.83
CA ASP A 426 -13.64 -19.06 -8.17
C ASP A 426 -14.58 -17.99 -8.74
N LYS A 427 -14.73 -16.86 -8.08
CA LYS A 427 -15.51 -15.71 -8.54
C LYS A 427 -14.91 -14.39 -8.02
N ASN A 428 -15.45 -13.26 -8.50
CA ASN A 428 -15.05 -11.93 -8.03
C ASN A 428 -14.99 -11.86 -6.50
N PHE A 429 -14.00 -11.14 -5.96
CA PHE A 429 -13.69 -11.17 -4.54
C PHE A 429 -13.13 -9.83 -4.05
N VAL A 430 -13.23 -9.60 -2.76
CA VAL A 430 -12.49 -8.56 -2.03
C VAL A 430 -11.19 -9.18 -1.51
N TYR A 431 -10.11 -8.41 -1.50
CA TYR A 431 -8.86 -8.84 -0.89
C TYR A 431 -8.30 -7.77 0.06
N VAL A 432 -7.55 -8.25 1.04
CA VAL A 432 -6.72 -7.45 1.94
C VAL A 432 -5.33 -8.07 1.99
N LEU A 433 -4.33 -7.31 1.58
CA LEU A 433 -2.93 -7.65 1.80
C LEU A 433 -2.48 -6.92 3.05
N SER A 434 -2.16 -7.65 4.10
CA SER A 434 -1.85 -7.09 5.41
C SER A 434 -0.57 -7.64 6.00
N ARG A 435 -0.04 -6.89 6.96
CA ARG A 435 1.04 -7.30 7.83
C ARG A 435 0.68 -6.92 9.26
N TYR A 436 0.77 -7.86 10.21
CA TYR A 436 0.37 -7.62 11.59
C TYR A 436 -1.01 -6.96 11.73
N ASN A 437 -1.96 -7.38 10.87
CA ASN A 437 -3.29 -6.79 10.75
C ASN A 437 -3.33 -5.32 10.28
N ILE A 438 -2.23 -4.76 9.76
CA ILE A 438 -2.22 -3.46 9.09
C ILE A 438 -2.47 -3.70 7.61
N PRO A 439 -3.58 -3.21 7.05
CA PRO A 439 -3.83 -3.28 5.62
C PRO A 439 -2.85 -2.38 4.86
N LEU A 440 -2.03 -3.01 4.03
CA LEU A 440 -1.09 -2.32 3.13
C LEU A 440 -1.77 -1.99 1.82
N PHE A 441 -2.50 -2.99 1.29
CA PHE A 441 -3.37 -2.86 0.13
C PHE A 441 -4.69 -3.58 0.38
N THR A 442 -5.75 -3.01 -0.13
CA THR A 442 -7.07 -3.63 -0.18
C THR A 442 -7.76 -3.26 -1.49
N GLY A 443 -8.70 -4.07 -1.88
CA GLY A 443 -9.47 -3.77 -3.09
C GLY A 443 -10.38 -4.90 -3.52
N VAL A 444 -10.81 -4.79 -4.77
CA VAL A 444 -11.77 -5.71 -5.37
C VAL A 444 -11.23 -6.22 -6.71
N VAL A 445 -11.28 -7.52 -6.89
CA VAL A 445 -11.05 -8.16 -8.18
C VAL A 445 -12.39 -8.51 -8.79
N LYS A 446 -12.78 -7.75 -9.81
CA LYS A 446 -14.05 -7.92 -10.55
C LYS A 446 -13.91 -8.85 -11.74
N LYS A 447 -12.72 -8.89 -12.34
CA LYS A 447 -12.42 -9.68 -13.53
C LYS A 447 -10.98 -10.15 -13.53
N ILE A 448 -10.74 -11.35 -14.01
CA ILE A 448 -9.39 -11.85 -14.31
C ILE A 448 -9.14 -11.80 -15.81
N GLU A 449 -7.92 -11.42 -16.18
CA GLU A 449 -7.44 -11.41 -17.56
C GLU A 449 -6.56 -12.64 -17.80
N LEU A 450 -6.56 -13.17 -19.03
CA LEU A 450 -5.77 -14.35 -19.44
C LEU A 450 -4.47 -13.90 -20.09
#